data_90d786f837eac3d348ae7747ea300705
#
_entry.id   90d786f837eac3d348ae7747ea300705
#
_cell.length_a   1.000
_cell.length_b   1.000
_cell.length_c   1.000
_cell.angle_alpha   90.00
_cell.angle_beta   90.00
_cell.angle_gamma   90.00
#
_symmetry.space_group_name_H-M   'P 1'
#
loop_
_entity.id
_entity.type
_entity.pdbx_description
1 polymer ?
#
loop_
_entity_poly.entity_id
_entity_poly.type
_entity_poly.pdbx_seq_one_letter_code
_entity_poly.pdbx_strand_id
1 'polypeptide(L)'
;MSEFEAPANGSRRLFLQLSAAATAAMAVRIATEPTLAAAQRKRVPAGAVVIDSNENPLGPCDAARKAIHDITPQGGRYSFWLTEDLVKTFTEAQGLKPEYVRVFPGSSEPLHFSVLAFTSPAKSYVTADPGYEAGMRAAKFSGARIAKAPLTKTYSHDIKAMLAAGPDAGLFYVCTPNNPTGTMTSHSDIERLLAEKPKGSVVLVDEAYIHFSDGIPALDLVKADRDVIVLRTFSKIYGMAGLRCGMAIARPDLLAKLETYGGWGAMPITAVAAATASLKHEHLVSERKQVNAAIRQETFQWLDRQGYSYVPSDSNCFMLDTKRPAKEVIDAMAARNVFIGRIWPVWPTYTRITIGTQDEMEAFQSAFQAVMKNAETVSYAPSLKQRRSYPDGQSWPVVSS
;
A
#
# COMPACT_ATOMS: atom_id res chain seq x y z
N MET A 1 5.62 66.83 20.87
CA MET A 1 5.35 66.17 19.56
C MET A 1 6.50 65.19 19.34
N SER A 2 6.31 63.95 19.66
CA SER A 2 7.28 62.85 19.47
C SER A 2 6.85 62.04 18.25
N GLU A 3 7.74 62.06 17.24
CA GLU A 3 7.59 61.27 16.02
C GLU A 3 7.65 59.77 16.34
N PHE A 4 6.63 59.01 15.90
CA PHE A 4 6.66 57.57 15.89
C PHE A 4 7.30 57.10 14.59
N GLU A 5 8.54 56.61 14.70
CA GLU A 5 9.15 55.87 13.58
C GLU A 5 8.51 54.51 13.39
N ALA A 6 8.08 54.24 12.17
CA ALA A 6 7.51 52.96 11.75
C ALA A 6 8.61 51.91 11.58
N PRO A 7 8.45 50.66 12.04
CA PRO A 7 9.47 49.63 11.88
C PRO A 7 9.62 49.17 10.44
N ALA A 8 10.87 48.97 10.05
CA ALA A 8 11.35 48.74 8.71
C ALA A 8 10.71 47.54 8.01
N ASN A 9 10.42 47.69 6.71
CA ASN A 9 9.82 46.74 5.77
C ASN A 9 10.54 45.39 5.55
N GLY A 10 11.61 45.09 6.29
CA GLY A 10 12.37 43.84 6.18
C GLY A 10 11.67 42.62 6.78
N SER A 11 10.86 42.80 7.82
CA SER A 11 10.22 41.73 8.57
C SER A 11 9.07 41.04 7.80
N ARG A 12 8.27 41.81 7.04
CA ARG A 12 7.15 41.26 6.22
C ARG A 12 7.64 40.45 5.04
N ARG A 13 8.72 40.88 4.39
CA ARG A 13 9.27 40.18 3.23
C ARG A 13 9.94 38.86 3.63
N LEU A 14 10.63 38.86 4.76
CA LEU A 14 11.23 37.64 5.34
C LEU A 14 10.18 36.67 5.83
N PHE A 15 9.09 37.15 6.46
CA PHE A 15 7.96 36.34 6.88
C PHE A 15 7.24 35.72 5.69
N LEU A 16 6.98 36.46 4.61
CA LEU A 16 6.37 35.95 3.38
C LEU A 16 7.29 34.95 2.66
N GLN A 17 8.59 35.19 2.63
CA GLN A 17 9.56 34.26 2.06
C GLN A 17 9.68 32.97 2.87
N LEU A 18 9.69 33.04 4.20
CA LEU A 18 9.68 31.87 5.09
C LEU A 18 8.36 31.10 5.03
N SER A 19 7.22 31.83 4.92
CA SER A 19 5.90 31.20 4.75
C SER A 19 5.78 30.51 3.39
N ALA A 20 6.26 31.13 2.30
CA ALA A 20 6.27 30.54 0.96
C ALA A 20 7.23 29.34 0.87
N ALA A 21 8.40 29.41 1.52
CA ALA A 21 9.33 28.29 1.60
C ALA A 21 8.78 27.13 2.45
N ALA A 22 8.08 27.41 3.55
CA ALA A 22 7.42 26.41 4.37
C ALA A 22 6.25 25.75 3.65
N THR A 23 5.45 26.53 2.87
CA THR A 23 4.32 26.01 2.07
C THR A 23 4.83 25.19 0.89
N ALA A 24 5.89 25.62 0.21
CA ALA A 24 6.54 24.84 -0.84
C ALA A 24 7.18 23.56 -0.31
N ALA A 25 7.83 23.60 0.87
CA ALA A 25 8.39 22.43 1.53
C ALA A 25 7.32 21.46 2.03
N MET A 26 6.11 21.92 2.38
CA MET A 26 4.97 21.08 2.70
C MET A 26 4.30 20.48 1.45
N ALA A 27 4.16 21.23 0.37
CA ALA A 27 3.59 20.74 -0.89
C ALA A 27 4.44 19.64 -1.55
N VAL A 28 5.76 19.64 -1.35
CA VAL A 28 6.69 18.61 -1.89
C VAL A 28 6.68 17.31 -1.07
N ARG A 29 6.01 17.24 0.11
CA ARG A 29 6.05 16.08 1.01
C ARG A 29 4.81 15.20 1.05
N ILE A 30 3.81 15.44 0.21
CA ILE A 30 2.71 14.46 -0.02
C ILE A 30 3.14 13.50 -1.14
N ALA A 31 4.31 12.93 -1.02
CA ALA A 31 4.68 11.83 -1.87
C ALA A 31 4.09 10.54 -1.28
N THR A 32 3.22 9.89 -2.03
CA THR A 32 2.70 8.56 -1.70
C THR A 32 3.85 7.55 -1.60
N GLU A 33 3.68 6.46 -0.86
CA GLU A 33 4.71 5.42 -0.67
C GLU A 33 5.38 4.93 -1.97
N PRO A 34 4.65 4.75 -3.09
CA PRO A 34 5.28 4.49 -4.38
C PRO A 34 6.33 5.52 -4.77
N THR A 35 6.14 6.79 -4.42
CA THR A 35 7.09 7.87 -4.76
C THR A 35 8.37 7.82 -3.94
N LEU A 36 8.36 7.33 -2.71
CA LEU A 36 9.59 7.21 -1.90
C LEU A 36 10.35 5.91 -2.21
N ALA A 37 9.66 4.83 -2.50
CA ALA A 37 10.28 3.63 -3.04
C ALA A 37 10.77 3.86 -4.48
N ALA A 38 10.04 4.62 -5.31
CA ALA A 38 10.41 4.96 -6.68
C ALA A 38 11.54 6.00 -6.75
N ALA A 39 11.63 6.96 -5.83
CA ALA A 39 12.71 7.95 -5.81
C ALA A 39 14.10 7.34 -5.59
N GLN A 40 14.17 6.10 -5.12
CA GLN A 40 15.43 5.35 -4.98
C GLN A 40 15.62 4.26 -6.06
N ARG A 41 14.60 3.97 -6.88
CA ARG A 41 14.73 2.96 -7.94
C ARG A 41 15.44 3.54 -9.16
N LYS A 42 16.70 3.18 -9.34
CA LYS A 42 17.31 3.15 -10.67
C LYS A 42 16.43 2.29 -11.58
N ARG A 43 16.35 2.64 -12.86
CA ARG A 43 15.65 1.82 -13.85
C ARG A 43 16.04 0.35 -13.68
N VAL A 44 15.06 -0.49 -13.41
CA VAL A 44 15.29 -1.92 -13.24
C VAL A 44 15.83 -2.50 -14.56
N PRO A 45 16.91 -3.29 -14.54
CA PRO A 45 17.43 -3.93 -15.75
C PRO A 45 16.36 -4.79 -16.44
N ALA A 46 16.41 -4.86 -17.76
CA ALA A 46 15.54 -5.78 -18.49
C ALA A 46 15.82 -7.23 -18.06
N GLY A 47 14.76 -8.01 -17.84
CA GLY A 47 14.85 -9.40 -17.39
C GLY A 47 15.15 -9.57 -15.90
N ALA A 48 15.18 -8.50 -15.11
CA ALA A 48 15.30 -8.61 -13.66
C ALA A 48 14.01 -9.14 -13.02
N VAL A 49 14.15 -9.94 -11.98
CA VAL A 49 13.05 -10.40 -11.12
C VAL A 49 12.73 -9.32 -10.09
N VAL A 50 11.47 -8.86 -10.06
CA VAL A 50 11.03 -7.78 -9.16
C VAL A 50 9.89 -8.26 -8.26
N ILE A 51 10.24 -8.69 -7.05
CA ILE A 51 9.33 -9.27 -6.06
C ILE A 51 9.41 -8.52 -4.72
N ASP A 52 9.39 -7.20 -4.76
CA ASP A 52 9.60 -6.32 -3.61
C ASP A 52 8.41 -5.44 -3.21
N SER A 53 7.35 -5.37 -4.03
CA SER A 53 6.27 -4.39 -3.87
C SER A 53 4.87 -4.99 -3.74
N ASN A 54 4.75 -6.31 -3.55
CA ASN A 54 3.47 -7.03 -3.48
C ASN A 54 2.60 -6.75 -4.71
N GLU A 55 3.23 -6.63 -5.87
CA GLU A 55 2.53 -6.53 -7.16
C GLU A 55 2.07 -7.92 -7.60
N ASN A 56 1.13 -7.98 -8.54
CA ASN A 56 0.73 -9.22 -9.18
C ASN A 56 1.38 -9.26 -10.58
N PRO A 57 2.33 -10.18 -10.83
CA PRO A 57 3.08 -10.23 -12.09
C PRO A 57 2.21 -10.55 -13.30
N LEU A 58 1.02 -11.14 -13.10
CA LEU A 58 0.09 -11.45 -14.18
C LEU A 58 -0.55 -10.20 -14.81
N GLY A 59 -0.46 -9.03 -14.14
CA GLY A 59 -1.05 -7.79 -14.63
C GLY A 59 -2.58 -7.84 -14.73
N PRO A 60 -3.23 -6.87 -15.43
CA PRO A 60 -4.66 -6.86 -15.66
C PRO A 60 -5.10 -8.05 -16.53
N CYS A 61 -6.29 -8.63 -16.25
CA CYS A 61 -6.85 -9.71 -17.06
C CYS A 61 -7.19 -9.24 -18.49
N ASP A 62 -7.43 -10.19 -19.40
CA ASP A 62 -7.74 -9.88 -20.81
C ASP A 62 -8.95 -8.97 -20.97
N ALA A 63 -10.01 -9.22 -20.20
CA ALA A 63 -11.20 -8.38 -20.19
C ALA A 63 -10.89 -6.94 -19.76
N ALA A 64 -10.02 -6.76 -18.76
CA ALA A 64 -9.57 -5.44 -18.30
C ALA A 64 -8.70 -4.75 -19.37
N ARG A 65 -7.76 -5.46 -20.00
CA ARG A 65 -6.94 -4.91 -21.09
C ARG A 65 -7.78 -4.48 -22.28
N LYS A 66 -8.77 -5.29 -22.65
CA LYS A 66 -9.73 -4.95 -23.69
C LYS A 66 -10.54 -3.70 -23.34
N ALA A 67 -11.03 -3.61 -22.11
CA ALA A 67 -11.79 -2.45 -21.65
C ALA A 67 -10.96 -1.16 -21.67
N ILE A 68 -9.66 -1.22 -21.33
CA ILE A 68 -8.72 -0.10 -21.46
C ILE A 68 -8.59 0.35 -22.92
N HIS A 69 -8.37 -0.59 -23.82
CA HIS A 69 -8.24 -0.31 -25.25
C HIS A 69 -9.50 0.37 -25.79
N ASP A 70 -10.67 -0.19 -25.50
CA ASP A 70 -11.97 0.27 -26.03
C ASP A 70 -12.36 1.65 -25.52
N ILE A 71 -11.99 2.00 -24.26
CA ILE A 71 -12.35 3.30 -23.66
C ILE A 71 -11.35 4.43 -24.01
N THR A 72 -10.12 4.08 -24.40
CA THR A 72 -9.05 5.06 -24.65
C THR A 72 -9.46 6.18 -25.61
N PRO A 73 -10.22 5.96 -26.71
CA PRO A 73 -10.68 7.04 -27.59
C PRO A 73 -11.56 8.10 -26.89
N GLN A 74 -12.17 7.76 -25.73
CA GLN A 74 -12.97 8.67 -24.93
C GLN A 74 -12.14 9.46 -23.90
N GLY A 75 -10.82 9.34 -23.90
CA GLY A 75 -9.92 9.95 -22.92
C GLY A 75 -9.98 11.48 -22.84
N GLY A 76 -10.60 12.16 -23.80
CA GLY A 76 -10.89 13.60 -23.75
C GLY A 76 -12.11 13.98 -22.90
N ARG A 77 -12.77 13.02 -22.24
CA ARG A 77 -13.97 13.23 -21.41
C ARG A 77 -13.78 12.67 -20.01
N TYR A 78 -14.35 13.33 -19.01
CA TYR A 78 -14.33 12.85 -17.62
C TYR A 78 -15.18 11.59 -17.40
N SER A 79 -16.27 11.39 -18.15
CA SER A 79 -17.13 10.20 -18.15
C SER A 79 -17.48 9.68 -16.73
N PHE A 80 -17.99 10.56 -15.88
CA PHE A 80 -18.30 10.24 -14.46
C PHE A 80 -19.19 9.02 -14.28
N TRP A 81 -20.08 8.74 -15.23
CA TRP A 81 -20.96 7.59 -15.24
C TRP A 81 -20.21 6.24 -15.17
N LEU A 82 -18.95 6.17 -15.64
CA LEU A 82 -18.12 4.98 -15.48
C LEU A 82 -17.87 4.64 -14.01
N THR A 83 -17.67 5.67 -13.18
CA THR A 83 -17.48 5.47 -11.74
C THR A 83 -18.77 4.98 -11.09
N GLU A 84 -19.92 5.48 -11.52
CA GLU A 84 -21.25 5.05 -11.08
C GLU A 84 -21.47 3.57 -11.46
N ASP A 85 -21.13 3.17 -12.69
CA ASP A 85 -21.20 1.78 -13.15
C ASP A 85 -20.30 0.84 -12.35
N LEU A 86 -19.08 1.28 -11.99
CA LEU A 86 -18.17 0.52 -11.14
C LEU A 86 -18.78 0.32 -9.74
N VAL A 87 -19.28 1.41 -9.13
CA VAL A 87 -19.95 1.36 -7.83
C VAL A 87 -21.15 0.40 -7.88
N LYS A 88 -22.00 0.55 -8.89
CA LYS A 88 -23.17 -0.33 -9.10
C LYS A 88 -22.74 -1.79 -9.22
N THR A 89 -21.78 -2.10 -10.10
CA THR A 89 -21.27 -3.47 -10.29
C THR A 89 -20.76 -4.08 -8.98
N PHE A 90 -20.00 -3.30 -8.21
CA PHE A 90 -19.46 -3.75 -6.93
C PHE A 90 -20.58 -3.95 -5.88
N THR A 91 -21.49 -2.99 -5.76
CA THR A 91 -22.52 -3.01 -4.72
C THR A 91 -23.56 -4.11 -4.98
N GLU A 92 -23.93 -4.37 -6.23
CA GLU A 92 -24.79 -5.50 -6.60
C GLU A 92 -24.15 -6.84 -6.23
N ALA A 93 -22.86 -7.03 -6.53
CA ALA A 93 -22.13 -8.25 -6.17
C ALA A 93 -21.96 -8.45 -4.67
N GLN A 94 -21.91 -7.37 -3.88
CA GLN A 94 -21.68 -7.43 -2.43
C GLN A 94 -22.96 -7.25 -1.58
N GLY A 95 -24.11 -6.99 -2.20
CA GLY A 95 -25.38 -6.72 -1.49
C GLY A 95 -25.27 -5.45 -0.62
N LEU A 96 -24.68 -4.40 -1.15
CA LEU A 96 -24.52 -3.08 -0.52
C LEU A 96 -25.34 -2.04 -1.28
N LYS A 97 -25.58 -0.88 -0.64
CA LYS A 97 -26.16 0.28 -1.31
C LYS A 97 -25.06 1.15 -1.91
N PRO A 98 -25.29 1.83 -3.05
CA PRO A 98 -24.27 2.66 -3.71
C PRO A 98 -23.68 3.77 -2.84
N GLU A 99 -24.48 4.37 -1.95
CA GLU A 99 -24.01 5.41 -1.03
C GLU A 99 -22.96 4.95 -0.01
N TYR A 100 -22.79 3.64 0.17
CA TYR A 100 -21.78 3.05 1.06
C TYR A 100 -20.40 2.88 0.41
N VAL A 101 -20.23 3.28 -0.84
CA VAL A 101 -18.99 3.09 -1.58
C VAL A 101 -18.51 4.40 -2.19
N ARG A 102 -17.20 4.65 -2.08
CA ARG A 102 -16.50 5.71 -2.82
C ARG A 102 -15.26 5.14 -3.50
N VAL A 103 -15.03 5.55 -4.74
CA VAL A 103 -13.90 5.12 -5.57
C VAL A 103 -12.78 6.14 -5.53
N PHE A 104 -11.53 5.66 -5.45
CA PHE A 104 -10.32 6.48 -5.33
C PHE A 104 -9.19 5.95 -6.22
N PRO A 105 -8.16 6.78 -6.53
CA PRO A 105 -6.94 6.34 -7.23
C PRO A 105 -6.09 5.38 -6.38
N GLY A 106 -6.59 4.18 -6.10
CA GLY A 106 -6.03 3.19 -5.17
C GLY A 106 -6.54 3.36 -3.75
N SER A 107 -6.21 2.42 -2.86
CA SER A 107 -6.66 2.44 -1.46
C SER A 107 -5.79 3.30 -0.53
N SER A 108 -4.62 3.75 -0.98
CA SER A 108 -3.73 4.59 -0.16
C SER A 108 -4.28 5.99 0.09
N GLU A 109 -5.02 6.55 -0.87
CA GLU A 109 -5.62 7.88 -0.73
C GLU A 109 -6.71 7.89 0.35
N PRO A 110 -7.75 7.03 0.30
CA PRO A 110 -8.74 6.98 1.37
C PRO A 110 -8.16 6.53 2.72
N LEU A 111 -7.05 5.77 2.74
CA LEU A 111 -6.32 5.51 3.98
C LEU A 111 -5.79 6.83 4.59
N HIS A 112 -5.11 7.66 3.80
CA HIS A 112 -4.63 8.96 4.26
C HIS A 112 -5.77 9.87 4.72
N PHE A 113 -6.85 9.95 3.96
CA PHE A 113 -8.02 10.77 4.32
C PHE A 113 -8.69 10.26 5.60
N SER A 114 -8.79 8.95 5.80
CA SER A 114 -9.29 8.38 7.06
C SER A 114 -8.45 8.81 8.26
N VAL A 115 -7.13 8.75 8.13
CA VAL A 115 -6.25 9.20 9.23
C VAL A 115 -6.44 10.70 9.49
N LEU A 116 -6.46 11.54 8.46
CA LEU A 116 -6.66 12.98 8.61
C LEU A 116 -8.04 13.32 9.22
N ALA A 117 -9.08 12.59 8.83
CA ALA A 117 -10.45 12.84 9.26
C ALA A 117 -10.72 12.46 10.74
N PHE A 118 -10.04 11.44 11.23
CA PHE A 118 -10.34 10.87 12.54
C PHE A 118 -9.24 11.05 13.59
N THR A 119 -8.07 11.59 13.22
CA THR A 119 -6.96 11.83 14.14
C THR A 119 -6.63 13.32 14.30
N SER A 120 -6.02 13.67 15.42
CA SER A 120 -5.60 15.04 15.73
C SER A 120 -4.56 15.00 16.85
N PRO A 121 -3.97 16.13 17.29
CA PRO A 121 -3.12 16.14 18.48
C PRO A 121 -3.73 15.53 19.74
N ALA A 122 -5.08 15.54 19.86
CA ALA A 122 -5.83 14.97 20.97
C ALA A 122 -6.38 13.55 20.69
N LYS A 123 -6.25 13.03 19.46
CA LYS A 123 -6.79 11.73 19.03
C LYS A 123 -5.73 10.94 18.28
N SER A 124 -5.19 9.91 18.91
CA SER A 124 -4.09 9.13 18.37
C SER A 124 -4.48 8.23 17.18
N TYR A 125 -3.48 7.92 16.37
CA TYR A 125 -3.50 6.87 15.35
C TYR A 125 -2.86 5.61 15.90
N VAL A 126 -3.62 4.53 15.99
CA VAL A 126 -3.17 3.23 16.51
C VAL A 126 -2.92 2.26 15.37
N THR A 127 -1.76 1.62 15.34
CA THR A 127 -1.36 0.65 14.31
C THR A 127 -0.44 -0.41 14.88
N ALA A 128 -0.31 -1.54 14.18
CA ALA A 128 0.68 -2.56 14.53
C ALA A 128 2.10 -2.18 14.07
N ASP A 129 3.11 -2.76 14.73
CA ASP A 129 4.52 -2.68 14.32
C ASP A 129 5.18 -4.07 14.46
N PRO A 130 5.56 -4.75 13.35
CA PRO A 130 5.55 -4.26 11.97
C PRO A 130 4.14 -4.18 11.36
N GLY A 131 3.91 -3.15 10.57
CA GLY A 131 2.67 -2.89 9.86
C GLY A 131 2.89 -2.03 8.61
N TYR A 132 1.81 -1.73 7.88
CA TYR A 132 1.88 -0.83 6.73
C TYR A 132 1.94 0.62 7.18
N GLU A 133 2.97 1.35 6.78
CA GLU A 133 3.37 2.63 7.38
C GLU A 133 2.71 3.86 6.75
N ALA A 134 1.92 3.69 5.67
CA ALA A 134 1.36 4.84 4.96
C ALA A 134 0.52 5.76 5.85
N GLY A 135 -0.29 5.20 6.75
CA GLY A 135 -1.08 5.97 7.71
C GLY A 135 -0.26 6.80 8.70
N MET A 136 0.95 6.34 9.05
CA MET A 136 1.82 7.07 9.98
C MET A 136 2.25 8.44 9.43
N ARG A 137 2.33 8.62 8.11
CA ARG A 137 2.66 9.91 7.50
C ARG A 137 1.51 10.89 7.62
N ALA A 138 0.29 10.43 7.36
CA ALA A 138 -0.92 11.24 7.56
C ALA A 138 -1.09 11.63 9.03
N ALA A 139 -0.83 10.70 9.97
CA ALA A 139 -0.85 10.96 11.39
C ALA A 139 0.17 12.02 11.81
N LYS A 140 1.40 11.98 11.26
CA LYS A 140 2.39 13.04 11.48
C LYS A 140 1.94 14.39 10.96
N PHE A 141 1.25 14.41 9.82
CA PHE A 141 0.72 15.63 9.23
C PHE A 141 -0.42 16.22 10.08
N SER A 142 -1.32 15.39 10.62
CA SER A 142 -2.40 15.82 11.52
C SER A 142 -1.90 16.20 12.92
N GLY A 143 -0.61 15.99 13.23
CA GLY A 143 -0.04 16.18 14.57
C GLY A 143 -0.46 15.09 15.57
N ALA A 144 -1.06 14.00 15.12
CA ALA A 144 -1.51 12.92 15.96
C ALA A 144 -0.36 12.08 16.52
N ARG A 145 -0.49 11.66 17.78
CA ARG A 145 0.37 10.63 18.36
C ARG A 145 0.20 9.32 17.62
N ILE A 146 1.29 8.69 17.21
CA ILE A 146 1.31 7.35 16.61
C ILE A 146 1.53 6.34 17.74
N ALA A 147 0.50 5.56 18.05
CA ALA A 147 0.57 4.49 19.02
C ALA A 147 0.80 3.15 18.29
N LYS A 148 1.94 2.53 18.55
CA LYS A 148 2.34 1.26 17.93
C LYS A 148 2.07 0.12 18.93
N ALA A 149 1.40 -0.92 18.46
CA ALA A 149 1.18 -2.15 19.20
C ALA A 149 2.01 -3.29 18.58
N PRO A 150 2.56 -4.22 19.35
CA PRO A 150 3.20 -5.40 18.81
C PRO A 150 2.16 -6.31 18.13
N LEU A 151 2.65 -7.21 17.28
CA LEU A 151 1.86 -8.33 16.80
C LEU A 151 1.82 -9.45 17.85
N THR A 152 0.84 -10.35 17.74
CA THR A 152 0.78 -11.57 18.56
C THR A 152 1.93 -12.52 18.24
N LYS A 153 2.04 -13.61 18.97
CA LYS A 153 3.01 -14.70 18.67
C LYS A 153 2.75 -15.38 17.33
N THR A 154 1.52 -15.30 16.82
CA THR A 154 1.10 -15.78 15.49
C THR A 154 1.12 -14.70 14.44
N TYR A 155 1.73 -13.54 14.73
CA TYR A 155 1.91 -12.40 13.85
C TYR A 155 0.62 -11.69 13.40
N SER A 156 -0.53 -11.99 14.01
CA SER A 156 -1.77 -11.23 13.83
C SER A 156 -1.75 -9.93 14.65
N HIS A 157 -2.67 -9.00 14.37
CA HIS A 157 -2.83 -7.81 15.22
C HIS A 157 -3.21 -8.22 16.65
N ASP A 158 -2.48 -7.71 17.64
CA ASP A 158 -2.83 -7.88 19.06
C ASP A 158 -3.84 -6.81 19.45
N ILE A 159 -5.14 -7.16 19.39
CA ILE A 159 -6.22 -6.24 19.68
C ILE A 159 -6.16 -5.71 21.11
N LYS A 160 -5.77 -6.55 22.07
CA LYS A 160 -5.61 -6.12 23.46
C LYS A 160 -4.50 -5.07 23.60
N ALA A 161 -3.36 -5.31 22.96
CA ALA A 161 -2.26 -4.36 22.95
C ALA A 161 -2.62 -3.07 22.20
N MET A 162 -3.37 -3.14 21.09
CA MET A 162 -3.85 -1.98 20.36
C MET A 162 -4.79 -1.12 21.21
N LEU A 163 -5.74 -1.72 21.90
CA LEU A 163 -6.65 -1.02 22.82
C LEU A 163 -5.89 -0.35 23.96
N ALA A 164 -4.93 -1.04 24.56
CA ALA A 164 -4.09 -0.50 25.63
C ALA A 164 -3.21 0.67 25.16
N ALA A 165 -2.70 0.62 23.91
CA ALA A 165 -1.87 1.67 23.33
C ALA A 165 -2.67 2.94 22.96
N GLY A 166 -3.97 2.81 22.72
CA GLY A 166 -4.84 3.87 22.22
C GLY A 166 -6.04 4.23 23.08
N PRO A 167 -5.88 4.58 24.37
CA PRO A 167 -7.03 5.02 25.17
C PRO A 167 -7.65 6.33 24.66
N ASP A 168 -6.89 7.12 23.91
CA ASP A 168 -7.27 8.36 23.25
C ASP A 168 -7.41 8.21 21.71
N ALA A 169 -7.55 6.99 21.23
CA ALA A 169 -7.55 6.73 19.79
C ALA A 169 -8.69 7.44 19.05
N GLY A 170 -8.36 8.09 17.94
CA GLY A 170 -9.32 8.51 16.93
C GLY A 170 -9.51 7.46 15.85
N LEU A 171 -8.42 6.75 15.49
CA LEU A 171 -8.44 5.72 14.47
C LEU A 171 -7.56 4.52 14.86
N PHE A 172 -8.12 3.33 14.72
CA PHE A 172 -7.39 2.05 14.74
C PHE A 172 -7.23 1.54 13.32
N TYR A 173 -6.01 1.21 12.92
CA TYR A 173 -5.71 0.65 11.61
C TYR A 173 -5.36 -0.84 11.72
N VAL A 174 -6.13 -1.66 11.02
CA VAL A 174 -5.96 -3.12 10.94
C VAL A 174 -5.84 -3.51 9.47
N CYS A 175 -4.68 -4.00 9.05
CA CYS A 175 -4.49 -4.57 7.72
C CYS A 175 -4.64 -6.09 7.80
N THR A 176 -5.59 -6.67 7.06
CA THR A 176 -5.86 -8.11 7.11
C THR A 176 -6.20 -8.67 5.73
N PRO A 177 -5.35 -9.57 5.20
CA PRO A 177 -4.02 -9.99 5.68
C PRO A 177 -3.05 -8.84 5.89
N ASN A 178 -2.21 -8.92 6.93
CA ASN A 178 -1.31 -7.83 7.30
C ASN A 178 -0.16 -7.65 6.31
N ASN A 179 0.22 -6.43 6.04
CA ASN A 179 1.48 -6.09 5.39
C ASN A 179 2.46 -5.58 6.47
N PRO A 180 3.59 -6.28 6.76
CA PRO A 180 4.30 -7.17 5.82
C PRO A 180 4.11 -8.67 6.03
N THR A 181 3.48 -9.12 7.10
CA THR A 181 3.53 -10.52 7.53
C THR A 181 2.67 -11.47 6.69
N GLY A 182 1.64 -10.94 6.03
CA GLY A 182 0.66 -11.74 5.28
C GLY A 182 -0.32 -12.51 6.16
N THR A 183 -0.31 -12.29 7.46
CA THR A 183 -1.12 -13.02 8.45
C THR A 183 -2.50 -12.40 8.64
N MET A 184 -3.48 -13.24 8.93
CA MET A 184 -4.87 -12.83 9.17
C MET A 184 -5.07 -12.30 10.60
N THR A 185 -5.87 -11.27 10.73
CA THR A 185 -6.56 -10.90 11.98
C THR A 185 -7.98 -11.41 11.86
N SER A 186 -8.48 -12.16 12.85
CA SER A 186 -9.79 -12.79 12.76
C SER A 186 -10.93 -11.76 12.71
N HIS A 187 -12.03 -12.14 12.10
CA HIS A 187 -13.23 -11.30 12.07
C HIS A 187 -13.73 -11.00 13.49
N SER A 188 -13.71 -12.00 14.40
CA SER A 188 -14.08 -11.84 15.80
C SER A 188 -13.15 -10.88 16.56
N ASP A 189 -11.85 -10.80 16.21
CA ASP A 189 -10.94 -9.82 16.78
C ASP A 189 -11.29 -8.38 16.32
N ILE A 190 -11.72 -8.22 15.06
CA ILE A 190 -12.20 -6.92 14.55
C ILE A 190 -13.51 -6.52 15.24
N GLU A 191 -14.44 -7.45 15.43
CA GLU A 191 -15.68 -7.21 16.20
C GLU A 191 -15.39 -6.81 17.64
N ARG A 192 -14.45 -7.50 18.28
CA ARG A 192 -13.99 -7.16 19.63
C ARG A 192 -13.40 -5.75 19.68
N LEU A 193 -12.53 -5.39 18.72
CA LEU A 193 -11.97 -4.04 18.63
C LEU A 193 -13.08 -2.99 18.51
N LEU A 194 -14.09 -3.24 17.66
CA LEU A 194 -15.25 -2.36 17.50
C LEU A 194 -16.12 -2.24 18.76
N ALA A 195 -16.18 -3.30 19.58
CA ALA A 195 -16.94 -3.29 20.82
C ALA A 195 -16.21 -2.56 21.95
N GLU A 196 -14.87 -2.72 22.05
CA GLU A 196 -14.05 -2.25 23.17
C GLU A 196 -13.36 -0.89 22.91
N LYS A 197 -13.33 -0.41 21.65
CA LYS A 197 -12.67 0.86 21.29
C LYS A 197 -13.25 2.07 22.02
N PRO A 198 -12.47 3.14 22.22
CA PRO A 198 -12.98 4.40 22.76
C PRO A 198 -14.15 4.94 21.95
N LYS A 199 -15.15 5.54 22.63
CA LYS A 199 -16.31 6.14 21.98
C LYS A 199 -15.89 7.23 20.99
N GLY A 200 -16.43 7.18 19.77
CA GLY A 200 -16.16 8.14 18.71
C GLY A 200 -14.88 7.85 17.91
N SER A 201 -14.12 6.80 18.24
CA SER A 201 -13.05 6.30 17.37
C SER A 201 -13.62 5.42 16.25
N VAL A 202 -12.83 5.25 15.18
CA VAL A 202 -13.18 4.46 13.98
C VAL A 202 -12.17 3.36 13.79
N VAL A 203 -12.58 2.20 13.28
CA VAL A 203 -11.70 1.12 12.85
C VAL A 203 -11.56 1.17 11.33
N LEU A 204 -10.34 1.32 10.84
CA LEU A 204 -10.00 1.24 9.42
C LEU A 204 -9.44 -0.15 9.14
N VAL A 205 -10.21 -0.97 8.42
CA VAL A 205 -9.83 -2.32 8.01
C VAL A 205 -9.33 -2.28 6.58
N ASP A 206 -8.02 -2.47 6.41
CA ASP A 206 -7.41 -2.52 5.08
C ASP A 206 -7.39 -3.96 4.56
N GLU A 207 -8.28 -4.25 3.64
CA GLU A 207 -8.47 -5.55 3.00
C GLU A 207 -7.78 -5.64 1.62
N ALA A 208 -6.64 -4.96 1.45
CA ALA A 208 -5.91 -4.97 0.18
C ALA A 208 -5.53 -6.38 -0.29
N TYR A 209 -5.37 -7.33 0.63
CA TYR A 209 -4.93 -8.70 0.36
C TYR A 209 -6.00 -9.76 0.62
N ILE A 210 -7.20 -9.39 1.05
CA ILE A 210 -8.24 -10.34 1.50
C ILE A 210 -8.56 -11.42 0.45
N HIS A 211 -8.50 -11.07 -0.82
CA HIS A 211 -8.81 -11.99 -1.92
C HIS A 211 -7.81 -13.14 -2.09
N PHE A 212 -6.64 -13.09 -1.45
CA PHE A 212 -5.67 -14.20 -1.44
C PHE A 212 -5.93 -15.21 -0.33
N SER A 213 -6.75 -14.84 0.67
CA SER A 213 -7.03 -15.64 1.86
C SER A 213 -8.41 -16.30 1.83
N ASP A 214 -8.69 -17.16 2.82
CA ASP A 214 -10.01 -17.69 3.11
C ASP A 214 -10.68 -16.93 4.27
N GLY A 215 -10.13 -15.76 4.65
CA GLY A 215 -10.66 -14.93 5.71
C GLY A 215 -12.03 -14.33 5.40
N ILE A 216 -12.81 -14.11 6.44
CA ILE A 216 -14.13 -13.47 6.34
C ILE A 216 -13.93 -11.96 6.18
N PRO A 217 -14.44 -11.35 5.09
CA PRO A 217 -14.39 -9.91 4.90
C PRO A 217 -15.22 -9.14 5.91
N ALA A 218 -14.80 -7.92 6.25
CA ALA A 218 -15.50 -7.06 7.21
C ALA A 218 -16.67 -6.24 6.61
N LEU A 219 -17.17 -6.61 5.44
CA LEU A 219 -18.27 -5.88 4.77
C LEU A 219 -19.62 -6.03 5.48
N ASP A 220 -19.85 -7.11 6.22
CA ASP A 220 -21.02 -7.32 7.06
C ASP A 220 -21.07 -6.27 8.19
N LEU A 221 -19.92 -5.87 8.73
CA LEU A 221 -19.82 -4.83 9.75
C LEU A 221 -20.20 -3.45 9.19
N VAL A 222 -19.90 -3.21 7.92
CA VAL A 222 -20.36 -2.01 7.20
C VAL A 222 -21.88 -2.04 7.00
N LYS A 223 -22.44 -3.20 6.59
CA LYS A 223 -23.89 -3.40 6.43
C LYS A 223 -24.66 -3.22 7.75
N ALA A 224 -23.99 -3.49 8.86
CA ALA A 224 -24.51 -3.29 10.22
C ALA A 224 -24.29 -1.86 10.77
N ASP A 225 -23.91 -0.91 9.91
CA ASP A 225 -23.67 0.50 10.25
C ASP A 225 -22.66 0.72 11.40
N ARG A 226 -21.68 -0.19 11.56
CA ARG A 226 -20.66 -0.06 12.59
C ARG A 226 -19.69 1.09 12.27
N ASP A 227 -18.94 1.56 13.27
CA ASP A 227 -17.89 2.58 13.11
C ASP A 227 -16.65 1.98 12.42
N VAL A 228 -16.83 1.49 11.21
CA VAL A 228 -15.79 0.81 10.42
C VAL A 228 -15.71 1.39 9.02
N ILE A 229 -14.50 1.50 8.50
CA ILE A 229 -14.20 1.81 7.10
C ILE A 229 -13.39 0.64 6.56
N VAL A 230 -13.85 0.02 5.48
CA VAL A 230 -13.14 -1.06 4.80
C VAL A 230 -12.49 -0.50 3.53
N LEU A 231 -11.21 -0.79 3.33
CA LEU A 231 -10.50 -0.44 2.09
C LEU A 231 -10.35 -1.66 1.20
N ARG A 232 -10.60 -1.46 -0.09
CA ARG A 232 -10.37 -2.45 -1.16
C ARG A 232 -9.52 -1.84 -2.26
N THR A 233 -8.71 -2.65 -2.93
CA THR A 233 -7.87 -2.19 -4.03
C THR A 233 -7.87 -3.17 -5.18
N PHE A 234 -7.76 -2.64 -6.40
CA PHE A 234 -7.52 -3.44 -7.60
C PHE A 234 -6.02 -3.66 -7.87
N SER A 235 -5.15 -3.09 -7.02
CA SER A 235 -3.69 -3.18 -7.20
C SER A 235 -3.12 -4.59 -7.05
N LYS A 236 -3.76 -5.47 -6.23
CA LYS A 236 -3.18 -6.75 -5.80
C LYS A 236 -3.73 -7.92 -6.61
N ILE A 237 -4.81 -8.57 -6.20
CA ILE A 237 -5.35 -9.75 -6.91
C ILE A 237 -5.70 -9.44 -8.38
N TYR A 238 -6.21 -8.24 -8.66
CA TYR A 238 -6.59 -7.82 -10.00
C TYR A 238 -5.42 -7.38 -10.90
N GLY A 239 -4.19 -7.26 -10.35
CA GLY A 239 -2.99 -6.93 -11.13
C GLY A 239 -2.95 -5.51 -11.69
N MET A 240 -3.64 -4.56 -11.06
CA MET A 240 -3.84 -3.21 -11.57
C MET A 240 -3.07 -2.14 -10.75
N ALA A 241 -1.92 -2.49 -10.19
CA ALA A 241 -1.16 -1.58 -9.32
C ALA A 241 -0.83 -0.23 -9.99
N GLY A 242 -0.42 -0.26 -11.26
CA GLY A 242 -0.10 0.92 -12.06
C GLY A 242 -1.31 1.70 -12.58
N LEU A 243 -2.51 1.10 -12.61
CA LEU A 243 -3.73 1.76 -13.11
C LEU A 243 -4.43 2.61 -12.05
N ARG A 244 -4.15 2.39 -10.77
CA ARG A 244 -4.64 3.19 -9.66
C ARG A 244 -6.16 3.18 -9.50
N CYS A 245 -6.73 2.08 -9.00
CA CYS A 245 -8.15 1.98 -8.62
C CYS A 245 -8.29 1.30 -7.25
N GLY A 246 -9.16 1.83 -6.40
CA GLY A 246 -9.49 1.30 -5.08
C GLY A 246 -10.79 1.91 -4.56
N MET A 247 -11.22 1.45 -3.41
CA MET A 247 -12.50 1.84 -2.82
C MET A 247 -12.37 2.00 -1.31
N ALA A 248 -13.13 2.93 -0.75
CA ALA A 248 -13.51 2.97 0.66
C ALA A 248 -14.98 2.58 0.78
N ILE A 249 -15.27 1.67 1.68
CA ILE A 249 -16.61 1.13 1.93
C ILE A 249 -16.95 1.39 3.41
N ALA A 250 -17.96 2.20 3.66
CA ALA A 250 -18.42 2.56 5.00
C ALA A 250 -19.81 3.17 4.93
N ARG A 251 -20.44 3.39 6.08
CA ARG A 251 -21.67 4.17 6.10
C ARG A 251 -21.45 5.62 5.61
N PRO A 252 -22.47 6.27 5.03
CA PRO A 252 -22.31 7.53 4.27
C PRO A 252 -21.70 8.69 5.07
N ASP A 253 -22.02 8.82 6.37
CA ASP A 253 -21.49 9.89 7.23
C ASP A 253 -19.98 9.78 7.48
N LEU A 254 -19.42 8.55 7.50
CA LEU A 254 -17.98 8.33 7.59
C LEU A 254 -17.30 8.65 6.27
N LEU A 255 -17.88 8.25 5.13
CA LEU A 255 -17.35 8.57 3.80
C LEU A 255 -17.35 10.08 3.54
N ALA A 256 -18.42 10.80 3.94
CA ALA A 256 -18.50 12.25 3.82
C ALA A 256 -17.34 12.96 4.54
N LYS A 257 -16.88 12.43 5.70
CA LYS A 257 -15.71 12.97 6.40
C LYS A 257 -14.41 12.78 5.62
N LEU A 258 -14.25 11.68 4.90
CA LEU A 258 -13.07 11.46 4.06
C LEU A 258 -13.07 12.44 2.89
N GLU A 259 -14.22 12.67 2.28
CA GLU A 259 -14.38 13.56 1.14
C GLU A 259 -13.99 15.02 1.43
N THR A 260 -14.04 15.44 2.70
CA THR A 260 -13.59 16.80 3.09
C THR A 260 -12.07 17.01 2.89
N TYR A 261 -11.29 15.94 2.79
CA TYR A 261 -9.84 15.97 2.55
C TYR A 261 -9.48 15.70 1.09
N GLY A 262 -10.44 15.22 0.31
CA GLY A 262 -10.29 14.99 -1.13
C GLY A 262 -10.53 16.27 -1.92
N GLY A 263 -9.73 16.45 -2.99
CA GLY A 263 -10.07 17.44 -4.02
C GLY A 263 -11.13 16.90 -4.98
N TRP A 264 -11.63 17.76 -5.86
CA TRP A 264 -12.42 17.32 -6.99
C TRP A 264 -11.53 16.47 -7.91
N GLY A 265 -11.78 15.18 -7.98
CA GLY A 265 -10.98 14.23 -8.75
C GLY A 265 -11.85 13.28 -9.55
N ALA A 266 -11.85 13.45 -10.90
CA ALA A 266 -12.34 12.42 -11.78
C ALA A 266 -11.38 11.23 -11.74
N MET A 267 -11.91 10.03 -11.68
CA MET A 267 -11.11 8.81 -11.80
C MET A 267 -10.55 8.65 -13.23
N PRO A 268 -9.33 8.12 -13.41
CA PRO A 268 -8.84 7.74 -14.73
C PRO A 268 -9.82 6.76 -15.40
N ILE A 269 -10.39 7.13 -16.54
CA ILE A 269 -11.44 6.33 -17.22
C ILE A 269 -10.96 4.91 -17.55
N THR A 270 -9.69 4.75 -17.92
CA THR A 270 -9.07 3.45 -18.18
C THR A 270 -9.00 2.56 -16.93
N ALA A 271 -8.73 3.15 -15.76
CA ALA A 271 -8.70 2.43 -14.49
C ALA A 271 -10.08 1.94 -14.08
N VAL A 272 -11.10 2.78 -14.25
CA VAL A 272 -12.48 2.45 -13.89
C VAL A 272 -13.06 1.40 -14.84
N ALA A 273 -12.86 1.55 -16.15
CA ALA A 273 -13.30 0.57 -17.14
C ALA A 273 -12.65 -0.80 -16.90
N ALA A 274 -11.34 -0.84 -16.63
CA ALA A 274 -10.62 -2.07 -16.31
C ALA A 274 -11.12 -2.71 -15.00
N ALA A 275 -11.39 -1.90 -13.97
CA ALA A 275 -11.90 -2.40 -12.69
C ALA A 275 -13.28 -3.02 -12.84
N THR A 276 -14.19 -2.36 -13.56
CA THR A 276 -15.54 -2.87 -13.85
C THR A 276 -15.49 -4.19 -14.63
N ALA A 277 -14.64 -4.25 -15.67
CA ALA A 277 -14.44 -5.48 -16.44
C ALA A 277 -13.87 -6.63 -15.58
N SER A 278 -12.93 -6.30 -14.68
CA SER A 278 -12.34 -7.27 -13.75
C SER A 278 -13.36 -7.82 -12.75
N LEU A 279 -14.27 -7.01 -12.24
CA LEU A 279 -15.34 -7.45 -11.32
C LEU A 279 -16.35 -8.38 -12.00
N LYS A 280 -16.62 -8.16 -13.30
CA LYS A 280 -17.53 -8.97 -14.10
C LYS A 280 -16.94 -10.32 -14.52
N HIS A 281 -15.66 -10.55 -14.29
CA HIS A 281 -14.99 -11.82 -14.59
C HIS A 281 -15.12 -12.76 -13.40
N GLU A 282 -16.11 -13.65 -13.42
CA GLU A 282 -16.52 -14.50 -12.29
C GLU A 282 -15.37 -15.29 -11.63
N HIS A 283 -14.47 -15.83 -12.43
CA HIS A 283 -13.43 -16.76 -11.95
C HIS A 283 -12.08 -16.10 -11.68
N LEU A 284 -11.91 -14.82 -12.03
CA LEU A 284 -10.61 -14.15 -11.96
C LEU A 284 -9.95 -14.23 -10.58
N VAL A 285 -10.73 -13.97 -9.53
CA VAL A 285 -10.22 -13.98 -8.15
C VAL A 285 -9.84 -15.39 -7.72
N SER A 286 -10.70 -16.38 -7.96
CA SER A 286 -10.45 -17.78 -7.58
C SER A 286 -9.26 -18.37 -8.31
N GLU A 287 -9.13 -18.15 -9.61
CA GLU A 287 -8.00 -18.62 -10.42
C GLU A 287 -6.68 -18.02 -9.93
N ARG A 288 -6.61 -16.71 -9.75
CA ARG A 288 -5.41 -16.03 -9.28
C ARG A 288 -5.03 -16.38 -7.85
N LYS A 289 -6.04 -16.58 -6.99
CA LYS A 289 -5.83 -17.08 -5.63
C LYS A 289 -5.19 -18.46 -5.64
N GLN A 290 -5.71 -19.37 -6.46
CA GLN A 290 -5.18 -20.74 -6.59
C GLN A 290 -3.74 -20.73 -7.10
N VAL A 291 -3.45 -20.00 -8.16
CA VAL A 291 -2.10 -19.88 -8.72
C VAL A 291 -1.13 -19.32 -7.66
N ASN A 292 -1.49 -18.22 -7.01
CA ASN A 292 -0.64 -17.62 -5.97
C ASN A 292 -0.43 -18.58 -4.79
N ALA A 293 -1.49 -19.28 -4.34
CA ALA A 293 -1.41 -20.21 -3.23
C ALA A 293 -0.51 -21.40 -3.55
N ALA A 294 -0.58 -21.96 -4.77
CA ALA A 294 0.28 -23.05 -5.20
C ALA A 294 1.75 -22.65 -5.19
N ILE A 295 2.11 -21.54 -5.83
CA ILE A 295 3.49 -21.04 -5.88
C ILE A 295 4.01 -20.70 -4.48
N ARG A 296 3.17 -20.10 -3.62
CA ARG A 296 3.52 -19.80 -2.23
C ARG A 296 3.81 -21.07 -1.46
N GLN A 297 2.96 -22.10 -1.58
CA GLN A 297 3.15 -23.36 -0.90
C GLN A 297 4.43 -24.09 -1.34
N GLU A 298 4.72 -24.12 -2.63
CA GLU A 298 5.98 -24.68 -3.16
C GLU A 298 7.21 -23.92 -2.62
N THR A 299 7.12 -22.59 -2.57
CA THR A 299 8.17 -21.75 -2.00
C THR A 299 8.39 -22.07 -0.52
N PHE A 300 7.32 -22.23 0.26
CA PHE A 300 7.43 -22.59 1.69
C PHE A 300 8.02 -23.98 1.87
N GLN A 301 7.61 -24.97 1.09
CA GLN A 301 8.21 -26.30 1.12
C GLN A 301 9.70 -26.28 0.76
N TRP A 302 10.10 -25.42 -0.16
CA TRP A 302 11.52 -25.23 -0.48
C TRP A 302 12.28 -24.60 0.70
N LEU A 303 11.75 -23.55 1.33
CA LEU A 303 12.33 -22.92 2.51
C LEU A 303 12.50 -23.91 3.66
N ASP A 304 11.48 -24.73 3.92
CA ASP A 304 11.51 -25.79 4.94
C ASP A 304 12.63 -26.79 4.68
N ARG A 305 12.76 -27.29 3.44
CA ARG A 305 13.83 -28.21 3.04
C ARG A 305 15.23 -27.60 3.20
N GLN A 306 15.35 -26.27 3.09
CA GLN A 306 16.62 -25.55 3.26
C GLN A 306 16.85 -25.10 4.71
N GLY A 307 15.90 -25.29 5.62
CA GLY A 307 15.99 -24.89 7.03
C GLY A 307 15.86 -23.37 7.27
N TYR A 308 15.25 -22.63 6.34
CA TYR A 308 15.01 -21.20 6.51
C TYR A 308 13.73 -20.93 7.29
N SER A 309 13.76 -19.92 8.16
CA SER A 309 12.61 -19.48 8.95
C SER A 309 11.84 -18.37 8.22
N TYR A 310 10.54 -18.48 8.20
CA TYR A 310 9.65 -17.48 7.59
C TYR A 310 8.36 -17.33 8.40
N VAL A 311 7.60 -16.27 8.15
CA VAL A 311 6.25 -16.10 8.69
C VAL A 311 5.26 -16.71 7.71
N PRO A 312 4.47 -17.74 8.10
CA PRO A 312 3.41 -18.29 7.26
C PRO A 312 2.41 -17.19 6.86
N SER A 313 1.97 -17.19 5.61
CA SER A 313 1.21 -16.09 5.02
C SER A 313 0.00 -16.57 4.23
N ASP A 314 -1.09 -15.82 4.33
CA ASP A 314 -2.31 -15.96 3.52
C ASP A 314 -2.42 -14.89 2.41
N SER A 315 -1.30 -14.20 2.12
CA SER A 315 -1.22 -13.10 1.16
C SER A 315 -0.33 -13.46 -0.04
N ASN A 316 -0.12 -12.49 -0.94
CA ASN A 316 0.87 -12.59 -2.01
C ASN A 316 2.28 -12.15 -1.56
N CYS A 317 2.57 -12.13 -0.28
CA CYS A 317 3.89 -11.86 0.25
C CYS A 317 4.07 -12.52 1.62
N PHE A 318 5.31 -12.70 2.03
CA PHE A 318 5.67 -13.24 3.34
C PHE A 318 6.95 -12.60 3.86
N MET A 319 7.22 -12.73 5.16
CA MET A 319 8.47 -12.30 5.79
C MET A 319 9.42 -13.47 5.92
N LEU A 320 10.63 -13.31 5.39
CA LEU A 320 11.73 -14.28 5.43
C LEU A 320 12.80 -13.81 6.43
N ASP A 321 13.14 -14.63 7.42
CA ASP A 321 14.25 -14.36 8.33
C ASP A 321 15.57 -14.83 7.71
N THR A 322 16.41 -13.89 7.36
CA THR A 322 17.72 -14.17 6.75
C THR A 322 18.80 -14.52 7.77
N LYS A 323 18.49 -14.45 9.09
CA LYS A 323 19.45 -14.61 10.20
C LYS A 323 20.68 -13.68 10.12
N ARG A 324 20.65 -12.72 9.21
CA ARG A 324 21.68 -11.72 8.93
C ARG A 324 21.02 -10.35 8.80
N PRO A 325 21.79 -9.23 8.82
CA PRO A 325 21.23 -7.94 8.47
C PRO A 325 20.54 -8.00 7.10
N ALA A 326 19.21 -7.83 7.08
CA ALA A 326 18.42 -8.03 5.85
C ALA A 326 18.86 -7.09 4.71
N LYS A 327 19.41 -5.92 5.04
CA LYS A 327 19.96 -5.00 4.04
C LYS A 327 21.08 -5.63 3.20
N GLU A 328 21.99 -6.35 3.82
CA GLU A 328 23.09 -7.02 3.11
C GLU A 328 22.56 -8.08 2.14
N VAL A 329 21.53 -8.82 2.57
CA VAL A 329 20.90 -9.82 1.71
C VAL A 329 20.15 -9.17 0.55
N ILE A 330 19.39 -8.10 0.80
CA ILE A 330 18.69 -7.33 -0.24
C ILE A 330 19.69 -6.80 -1.28
N ASP A 331 20.80 -6.20 -0.84
CA ASP A 331 21.83 -5.66 -1.74
C ASP A 331 22.51 -6.78 -2.56
N ALA A 332 22.80 -7.92 -1.94
CA ALA A 332 23.41 -9.07 -2.61
C ALA A 332 22.46 -9.76 -3.61
N MET A 333 21.16 -9.79 -3.33
CA MET A 333 20.12 -10.25 -4.25
C MET A 333 19.96 -9.30 -5.44
N ALA A 334 19.92 -7.98 -5.20
CA ALA A 334 19.86 -6.96 -6.24
C ALA A 334 21.06 -7.03 -7.18
N ALA A 335 22.27 -7.33 -6.67
CA ALA A 335 23.47 -7.57 -7.49
C ALA A 335 23.34 -8.79 -8.43
N ARG A 336 22.36 -9.66 -8.20
CA ARG A 336 21.99 -10.81 -9.05
C ARG A 336 20.72 -10.57 -9.87
N ASN A 337 20.32 -9.32 -10.00
CA ASN A 337 19.09 -8.89 -10.70
C ASN A 337 17.79 -9.49 -10.09
N VAL A 338 17.79 -9.82 -8.80
CA VAL A 338 16.60 -10.25 -8.06
C VAL A 338 16.32 -9.22 -6.98
N PHE A 339 15.27 -8.43 -7.18
CA PHE A 339 14.90 -7.33 -6.29
C PHE A 339 13.84 -7.82 -5.32
N ILE A 340 14.23 -7.96 -4.04
CA ILE A 340 13.35 -8.36 -2.94
C ILE A 340 13.02 -7.17 -2.05
N GLY A 341 11.98 -7.30 -1.25
CA GLY A 341 11.38 -6.22 -0.51
C GLY A 341 12.19 -5.72 0.67
N ARG A 342 11.58 -4.82 1.36
CA ARG A 342 12.16 -3.90 2.32
C ARG A 342 12.27 -4.47 3.73
N ILE A 343 12.86 -3.66 4.63
CA ILE A 343 13.12 -3.96 6.03
C ILE A 343 12.14 -3.18 6.89
N TRP A 344 11.73 -3.78 7.99
CA TRP A 344 11.10 -3.08 9.12
C TRP A 344 12.12 -2.98 10.26
N PRO A 345 12.37 -1.80 10.83
CA PRO A 345 13.41 -1.60 11.86
C PRO A 345 13.24 -2.51 13.09
N VAL A 346 12.00 -2.88 13.42
CA VAL A 346 11.68 -3.78 14.53
C VAL A 346 12.11 -5.23 14.25
N TRP A 347 12.34 -5.60 12.98
CA TRP A 347 12.79 -6.91 12.53
C TRP A 347 13.98 -6.80 11.56
N PRO A 348 15.19 -6.47 12.05
CA PRO A 348 16.34 -6.10 11.20
C PRO A 348 16.90 -7.25 10.37
N THR A 349 16.58 -8.52 10.71
CA THR A 349 17.00 -9.71 9.94
C THR A 349 15.95 -10.19 8.96
N TYR A 350 14.74 -9.60 8.99
CA TYR A 350 13.64 -10.02 8.13
C TYR A 350 13.54 -9.13 6.88
N THR A 351 13.25 -9.76 5.75
CA THR A 351 12.89 -9.07 4.52
C THR A 351 11.58 -9.61 3.97
N ARG A 352 10.79 -8.77 3.30
CA ARG A 352 9.54 -9.18 2.68
C ARG A 352 9.80 -9.69 1.27
N ILE A 353 9.23 -10.84 0.94
CA ILE A 353 9.26 -11.45 -0.38
C ILE A 353 7.85 -11.42 -0.96
N THR A 354 7.68 -10.89 -2.16
CA THR A 354 6.45 -10.99 -2.94
C THR A 354 6.42 -12.34 -3.66
N ILE A 355 5.27 -13.00 -3.71
CA ILE A 355 5.07 -14.20 -4.53
C ILE A 355 4.93 -13.75 -5.99
N GLY A 356 5.94 -14.07 -6.79
CA GLY A 356 5.99 -13.83 -8.22
C GLY A 356 5.36 -14.96 -9.05
N THR A 357 5.73 -15.06 -10.32
CA THR A 357 5.46 -16.23 -11.16
C THR A 357 6.31 -17.41 -10.69
N GLN A 358 6.05 -18.60 -11.22
CA GLN A 358 6.86 -19.78 -10.94
C GLN A 358 8.33 -19.54 -11.28
N ASP A 359 8.61 -19.04 -12.49
CA ASP A 359 9.98 -18.75 -12.96
C ASP A 359 10.67 -17.68 -12.08
N GLU A 360 9.95 -16.65 -11.64
CA GLU A 360 10.48 -15.62 -10.75
C GLU A 360 10.83 -16.20 -9.37
N MET A 361 10.02 -17.12 -8.84
CA MET A 361 10.31 -17.74 -7.56
C MET A 361 11.44 -18.77 -7.65
N GLU A 362 11.60 -19.47 -8.76
CA GLU A 362 12.76 -20.35 -9.02
C GLU A 362 14.06 -19.52 -9.12
N ALA A 363 14.03 -18.41 -9.83
CA ALA A 363 15.15 -17.48 -9.90
C ALA A 363 15.49 -16.89 -8.52
N PHE A 364 14.48 -16.52 -7.73
CA PHE A 364 14.66 -16.11 -6.34
C PHE A 364 15.34 -17.20 -5.51
N GLN A 365 14.86 -18.43 -5.53
CA GLN A 365 15.39 -19.56 -4.78
C GLN A 365 16.88 -19.80 -5.11
N SER A 366 17.21 -19.82 -6.41
CA SER A 366 18.58 -19.99 -6.90
C SER A 366 19.51 -18.86 -6.42
N ALA A 367 19.09 -17.60 -6.60
CA ALA A 367 19.87 -16.44 -6.18
C ALA A 367 20.03 -16.38 -4.66
N PHE A 368 18.96 -16.64 -3.90
CA PHE A 368 18.97 -16.61 -2.44
C PHE A 368 19.89 -17.69 -1.86
N GLN A 369 19.84 -18.91 -2.39
CA GLN A 369 20.75 -19.99 -1.98
C GLN A 369 22.22 -19.61 -2.23
N ALA A 370 22.52 -19.01 -3.38
CA ALA A 370 23.87 -18.54 -3.69
C ALA A 370 24.33 -17.41 -2.74
N VAL A 371 23.44 -16.47 -2.40
CA VAL A 371 23.73 -15.39 -1.45
C VAL A 371 23.99 -15.93 -0.05
N MET A 372 23.21 -16.92 0.40
CA MET A 372 23.33 -17.47 1.75
C MET A 372 24.54 -18.40 1.89
N LYS A 373 24.91 -19.16 0.85
CA LYS A 373 26.12 -20.01 0.84
C LYS A 373 27.43 -19.20 0.76
N ASN A 374 27.45 -18.08 0.04
CA ASN A 374 28.65 -17.26 -0.13
C ASN A 374 28.92 -16.32 1.06
N ALA A 375 28.22 -16.49 2.17
CA ALA A 375 28.40 -15.67 3.38
C ALA A 375 29.76 -15.85 4.07
N GLU A 376 30.55 -16.86 3.70
CA GLU A 376 31.87 -17.12 4.30
C GLU A 376 33.03 -16.41 3.58
N THR A 377 32.81 -15.75 2.42
CA THR A 377 33.94 -15.28 1.58
C THR A 377 33.80 -13.89 0.92
N VAL A 378 33.00 -12.97 1.39
CA VAL A 378 32.99 -11.64 0.77
C VAL A 378 33.17 -10.52 1.81
N SER A 379 34.40 -10.13 2.01
CA SER A 379 34.78 -8.78 2.44
C SER A 379 34.37 -7.80 1.35
N TYR A 380 33.36 -6.99 1.58
CA TYR A 380 32.87 -5.99 0.65
C TYR A 380 33.75 -4.74 0.68
N ALA A 381 34.54 -4.54 -0.37
CA ALA A 381 35.18 -3.27 -0.66
C ALA A 381 34.22 -2.44 -1.56
N PRO A 382 33.78 -1.25 -1.20
CA PRO A 382 32.95 -0.43 -2.07
C PRO A 382 33.83 0.19 -3.17
N SER A 383 33.74 -0.30 -4.41
CA SER A 383 34.34 0.39 -5.54
C SER A 383 33.45 1.57 -5.97
N LEU A 384 33.71 2.72 -5.39
CA LEU A 384 33.36 4.01 -5.98
C LEU A 384 34.31 4.26 -7.15
N LYS A 385 33.86 3.97 -8.40
CA LYS A 385 34.29 4.65 -9.62
C LYS A 385 33.70 3.98 -10.86
N GLN A 386 32.62 4.58 -11.37
CA GLN A 386 32.48 4.88 -12.79
C GLN A 386 31.22 5.72 -13.00
N ARG A 387 31.43 7.06 -12.96
CA ARG A 387 30.53 7.99 -13.66
C ARG A 387 30.70 7.73 -15.15
N ARG A 388 29.71 7.14 -15.79
CA ARG A 388 29.55 7.23 -17.24
C ARG A 388 28.77 8.52 -17.51
N SER A 389 29.47 9.49 -18.09
CA SER A 389 28.89 10.66 -18.76
C SER A 389 28.01 10.17 -19.92
N TYR A 390 26.77 10.66 -19.97
CA TYR A 390 25.94 10.54 -21.16
C TYR A 390 26.36 11.65 -22.15
N PRO A 391 26.44 11.37 -23.46
CA PRO A 391 26.61 12.40 -24.46
C PRO A 391 25.29 13.19 -24.57
N ASP A 392 25.39 14.51 -24.48
CA ASP A 392 24.33 15.44 -24.82
C ASP A 392 23.97 15.35 -26.29
N GLY A 393 22.65 15.46 -26.57
CA GLY A 393 22.13 15.81 -27.89
C GLY A 393 21.49 14.68 -28.69
N GLN A 394 20.25 14.34 -28.38
CA GLN A 394 19.30 13.86 -29.39
C GLN A 394 17.93 14.50 -29.15
N SER A 395 17.55 15.37 -30.09
CA SER A 395 16.24 15.97 -30.24
C SER A 395 15.21 14.90 -30.66
N TRP A 396 14.03 14.95 -30.07
CA TRP A 396 12.88 14.14 -30.46
C TRP A 396 12.34 14.59 -31.81
N PRO A 397 11.99 13.68 -32.72
CA PRO A 397 11.34 14.09 -33.97
C PRO A 397 9.92 14.55 -33.65
N VAL A 398 9.63 15.78 -34.07
CA VAL A 398 8.26 16.33 -34.14
C VAL A 398 7.55 15.60 -35.27
N VAL A 399 6.53 14.83 -34.94
CA VAL A 399 5.60 14.28 -35.95
C VAL A 399 4.65 15.40 -36.35
N SER A 400 4.82 15.90 -37.56
CA SER A 400 3.91 16.84 -38.20
C SER A 400 2.73 16.08 -38.80
N SER A 401 1.52 16.64 -38.53
CA SER A 401 0.19 16.47 -39.12
C SER A 401 -0.34 15.05 -39.22
#